data_390822dcc9fd7a89b61b86d50df7a5c8
#
_entry.id   390822dcc9fd7a89b61b86d50df7a5c8
#
_cell.length_a   1.000
_cell.length_b   1.000
_cell.length_c   1.000
_cell.angle_alpha   90.00
_cell.angle_beta   90.00
_cell.angle_gamma   90.00
#
_symmetry.space_group_name_H-M   'P 1'
#
loop_
_entity.id
_entity.type
_entity.pdbx_description
1 polymer ?
#
loop_
_entity_poly.entity_id
_entity_poly.type
_entity_poly.pdbx_seq_one_letter_code
_entity_poly.pdbx_strand_id
1 'polypeptide(L)'
;MTMTDPVADFLTRLRNANSAYHETVSLPYSKLKANIAEILKAEGYVAAIKVEDAEVGKTLTVDLKYGPNRERSLAGIKRVSKPGLRVYAKSTELPRVLGGLGIAILSTSSGLLTDRQAAKKGVGGEVIAYVW
;
A
#
# COMPACT_ATOMS: atom_id res chain seq x y z
N MET A 1 24.89 -7.50 8.08
CA MET A 1 23.81 -8.04 7.25
C MET A 1 22.70 -7.02 7.13
N THR A 2 22.38 -6.64 5.91
CA THR A 2 21.29 -5.71 5.66
C THR A 2 19.97 -6.46 5.53
N MET A 3 18.97 -6.01 6.26
CA MET A 3 17.62 -6.53 6.12
C MET A 3 16.97 -5.86 4.92
N THR A 4 16.34 -6.66 4.05
CA THR A 4 15.61 -6.14 2.91
C THR A 4 14.14 -5.99 3.25
N ASP A 5 13.52 -4.90 2.79
CA ASP A 5 12.09 -4.67 2.95
C ASP A 5 11.51 -4.30 1.59
N PRO A 6 11.07 -5.31 0.81
CA PRO A 6 10.49 -5.05 -0.52
C PRO A 6 9.23 -4.18 -0.47
N VAL A 7 8.47 -4.26 0.63
CA VAL A 7 7.28 -3.42 0.82
C VAL A 7 7.70 -1.96 0.99
N ALA A 8 8.68 -1.69 1.84
CA ALA A 8 9.17 -0.31 2.03
C ALA A 8 9.72 0.26 0.72
N ASP A 9 10.45 -0.56 -0.06
CA ASP A 9 10.95 -0.15 -1.37
C ASP A 9 9.80 0.21 -2.31
N PHE A 10 8.77 -0.61 -2.37
CA PHE A 10 7.58 -0.36 -3.19
C PHE A 10 6.91 0.96 -2.78
N LEU A 11 6.67 1.17 -1.48
CA LEU A 11 6.02 2.38 -0.99
C LEU A 11 6.87 3.62 -1.27
N THR A 12 8.19 3.51 -1.15
CA THR A 12 9.11 4.62 -1.46
C THR A 12 9.08 4.96 -2.93
N ARG A 13 9.05 3.96 -3.82
CA ARG A 13 8.95 4.18 -5.27
C ARG A 13 7.64 4.89 -5.64
N LEU A 14 6.53 4.47 -5.03
CA LEU A 14 5.24 5.13 -5.23
C LEU A 14 5.30 6.58 -4.76
N ARG A 15 5.85 6.83 -3.58
CA ARG A 15 5.97 8.18 -3.01
C ARG A 15 6.80 9.08 -3.91
N ASN A 16 7.96 8.61 -4.33
CA ASN A 16 8.88 9.39 -5.17
C ASN A 16 8.28 9.69 -6.55
N ALA A 17 7.67 8.70 -7.19
CA ALA A 17 7.03 8.86 -8.48
C ALA A 17 5.85 9.84 -8.39
N ASN A 18 5.06 9.73 -7.33
CA ASN A 18 3.94 10.62 -7.08
C ASN A 18 4.40 12.07 -6.87
N SER A 19 5.49 12.27 -6.13
CA SER A 19 6.07 13.61 -5.91
C SER A 19 6.61 14.22 -7.20
N ALA A 20 7.16 13.40 -8.09
CA ALA A 20 7.71 13.83 -9.36
C ALA A 20 6.66 13.88 -10.49
N TYR A 21 5.41 13.61 -10.19
CA TYR A 21 4.31 13.57 -11.16
C TYR A 21 4.53 12.55 -12.29
N HIS A 22 5.15 11.41 -12.00
CA HIS A 22 5.24 10.32 -12.95
C HIS A 22 3.86 9.71 -13.17
N GLU A 23 3.60 9.25 -14.39
CA GLU A 23 2.32 8.61 -14.71
C GLU A 23 2.26 7.18 -14.21
N THR A 24 3.38 6.46 -14.27
CA THR A 24 3.45 5.04 -13.91
C THR A 24 4.70 4.71 -13.09
N VAL A 25 4.61 3.60 -12.35
CA VAL A 25 5.73 3.00 -11.64
C VAL A 25 5.76 1.52 -12.00
N SER A 26 6.93 1.03 -12.42
CA SER A 26 7.12 -0.41 -12.73
C SER A 26 8.17 -1.00 -11.80
N LEU A 27 7.92 -2.21 -11.33
CA LEU A 27 8.81 -2.92 -10.41
C LEU A 27 8.59 -4.43 -10.51
N PRO A 28 9.53 -5.25 -10.00
CA PRO A 28 9.32 -6.68 -9.97
C PRO A 28 8.06 -7.06 -9.19
N TYR A 29 7.31 -7.98 -9.75
CA TYR A 29 6.05 -8.44 -9.16
C TYR A 29 6.30 -9.28 -7.89
N SER A 30 5.43 -9.10 -6.91
CA SER A 30 5.21 -10.08 -5.84
C SER A 30 3.73 -10.04 -5.48
N LYS A 31 3.24 -11.15 -4.94
CA LYS A 31 1.83 -11.24 -4.55
C LYS A 31 1.46 -10.19 -3.51
N LEU A 32 2.34 -9.98 -2.54
CA LEU A 32 2.11 -8.99 -1.47
C LEU A 32 2.01 -7.57 -2.05
N LYS A 33 2.96 -7.20 -2.91
CA LYS A 33 2.93 -5.87 -3.54
C LYS A 33 1.68 -5.68 -4.40
N ALA A 34 1.30 -6.70 -5.16
CA ALA A 34 0.09 -6.64 -5.99
C ALA A 34 -1.16 -6.49 -5.12
N ASN A 35 -1.24 -7.18 -4.00
CA ASN A 35 -2.37 -7.07 -3.08
C ASN A 35 -2.45 -5.68 -2.45
N ILE A 36 -1.31 -5.09 -2.11
CA ILE A 36 -1.26 -3.71 -1.60
C ILE A 36 -1.75 -2.75 -2.69
N ALA A 37 -1.27 -2.92 -3.93
CA ALA A 37 -1.69 -2.09 -5.06
C ALA A 37 -3.19 -2.20 -5.33
N GLU A 38 -3.78 -3.40 -5.19
CA GLU A 38 -5.22 -3.59 -5.33
C GLU A 38 -6.01 -2.80 -4.30
N ILE A 39 -5.55 -2.78 -3.06
CA ILE A 39 -6.19 -1.97 -2.00
C ILE A 39 -6.09 -0.48 -2.34
N LEU A 40 -4.93 -0.02 -2.78
CA LEU A 40 -4.74 1.38 -3.18
C LEU A 40 -5.67 1.78 -4.33
N LYS A 41 -5.86 0.88 -5.30
CA LYS A 41 -6.79 1.10 -6.40
C LYS A 41 -8.23 1.15 -5.92
N ALA A 42 -8.65 0.19 -5.09
CA ALA A 42 -10.01 0.12 -4.56
C ALA A 42 -10.36 1.35 -3.74
N GLU A 43 -9.39 1.91 -3.02
CA GLU A 43 -9.60 3.10 -2.20
C GLU A 43 -9.39 4.41 -2.97
N GLY A 44 -9.06 4.34 -4.26
CA GLY A 44 -8.95 5.51 -5.11
C GLY A 44 -7.63 6.27 -5.06
N TYR A 45 -6.57 5.66 -4.50
CA TYR A 45 -5.26 6.30 -4.42
C TYR A 45 -4.45 6.15 -5.70
N VAL A 46 -4.67 5.08 -6.46
CA VAL A 46 -4.04 4.86 -7.76
C VAL A 46 -5.11 4.56 -8.81
N ALA A 47 -4.79 4.80 -10.09
CA ALA A 47 -5.77 4.68 -11.16
C ALA A 47 -5.94 3.24 -11.63
N ALA A 48 -4.85 2.51 -11.84
CA ALA A 48 -4.88 1.15 -12.37
C ALA A 48 -3.62 0.39 -11.99
N ILE A 49 -3.70 -0.94 -12.10
CA ILE A 49 -2.55 -1.82 -11.92
C ILE A 49 -2.54 -2.84 -13.04
N LYS A 50 -1.33 -3.26 -13.46
CA LYS A 50 -1.13 -4.28 -14.48
C LYS A 50 -0.03 -5.24 -14.04
N VAL A 51 -0.19 -6.50 -14.38
CA VAL A 51 0.85 -7.52 -14.18
C VAL A 51 1.19 -8.07 -15.55
N GLU A 52 2.44 -7.91 -15.97
CA GLU A 52 2.91 -8.35 -17.28
C GLU A 52 4.08 -9.32 -17.13
N ASP A 53 4.22 -10.24 -18.08
CA ASP A 53 5.36 -11.15 -18.12
C ASP A 53 6.61 -10.37 -18.54
N ALA A 54 7.73 -10.67 -17.87
CA ALA A 54 9.04 -10.14 -18.20
C ALA A 54 9.96 -11.30 -18.61
N GLU A 55 11.19 -11.00 -19.05
CA GLU A 55 12.17 -12.04 -19.38
C GLU A 55 12.41 -12.97 -18.20
N VAL A 56 12.44 -12.40 -17.00
CA VAL A 56 12.56 -13.18 -15.76
C VAL A 56 11.42 -12.73 -14.84
N GLY A 57 10.48 -13.64 -14.53
CA GLY A 57 9.36 -13.35 -13.65
C GLY A 57 8.31 -12.47 -14.27
N LYS A 58 7.71 -11.61 -13.46
CA LYS A 58 6.66 -10.70 -13.88
C LYS A 58 6.97 -9.27 -13.42
N THR A 59 6.39 -8.30 -14.10
CA THR A 59 6.49 -6.88 -13.75
C THR A 59 5.13 -6.38 -13.28
N LEU A 60 5.12 -5.70 -12.15
CA LEU A 60 3.95 -5.00 -11.65
C LEU A 60 4.05 -3.53 -12.06
N THR A 61 3.05 -3.03 -12.77
CA THR A 61 2.97 -1.63 -13.18
C THR A 61 1.78 -0.98 -12.50
N VAL A 62 2.01 0.15 -11.85
CA VAL A 62 0.97 0.91 -11.16
C VAL A 62 0.82 2.26 -11.85
N ASP A 63 -0.39 2.57 -12.30
CA ASP A 63 -0.72 3.86 -12.89
C ASP A 63 -1.16 4.80 -11.78
N LEU A 64 -0.44 5.89 -11.61
CA LEU A 64 -0.73 6.89 -10.58
C LEU A 64 -1.92 7.75 -10.99
N LYS A 65 -2.57 8.36 -9.99
CA LYS A 65 -3.78 9.14 -10.19
C LYS A 65 -3.58 10.58 -9.75
N TYR A 66 -3.96 11.50 -10.60
CA TYR A 66 -3.91 12.93 -10.32
C TYR A 66 -5.25 13.56 -10.66
N GLY A 67 -5.61 14.63 -9.95
CA GLY A 67 -6.81 15.41 -10.24
C GLY A 67 -6.60 16.38 -11.41
N PRO A 68 -7.67 17.06 -11.84
CA PRO A 68 -7.61 17.97 -13.01
C PRO A 68 -6.67 19.15 -12.84
N ASN A 69 -6.40 19.56 -11.59
CA ASN A 69 -5.45 20.64 -11.30
C ASN A 69 -4.13 20.09 -10.76
N ARG A 70 -3.76 18.85 -11.14
CA ARG A 70 -2.55 18.16 -10.71
C ARG A 70 -2.53 17.86 -9.21
N GLU A 71 -3.70 17.78 -8.58
CA GLU A 71 -3.77 17.33 -7.18
C GLU A 71 -3.38 15.86 -7.09
N ARG A 72 -2.52 15.53 -6.15
CA ARG A 72 -2.13 14.15 -5.90
C ARG A 72 -3.25 13.42 -5.15
N SER A 73 -3.71 12.28 -5.69
CA SER A 73 -4.66 11.43 -4.99
C SER A 73 -3.99 10.72 -3.80
N LEU A 74 -2.69 10.49 -3.91
CA LEU A 74 -1.88 9.91 -2.84
C LEU A 74 -1.07 11.05 -2.20
N ALA A 75 -1.54 11.55 -1.05
CA ALA A 75 -0.86 12.64 -0.35
C ALA A 75 0.34 12.15 0.43
N GLY A 76 0.23 10.98 1.06
CA GLY A 76 1.34 10.41 1.81
C GLY A 76 1.19 8.92 2.01
N ILE A 77 2.31 8.27 2.28
CA ILE A 77 2.36 6.83 2.54
C ILE A 77 3.52 6.55 3.50
N LYS A 78 3.26 5.73 4.51
CA LYS A 78 4.24 5.46 5.56
C LYS A 78 4.27 3.97 5.89
N ARG A 79 5.47 3.38 5.84
CA ARG A 79 5.70 2.02 6.31
C ARG A 79 5.62 1.99 7.83
N VAL A 80 4.82 1.08 8.39
CA VAL A 80 4.65 0.95 9.85
C VAL A 80 5.42 -0.24 10.38
N SER A 81 4.98 -1.46 10.05
CA SER A 81 5.65 -2.69 10.45
C SER A 81 6.88 -2.91 9.58
N LYS A 82 8.02 -3.27 10.19
CA LYS A 82 9.29 -3.47 9.50
C LYS A 82 9.86 -4.83 9.85
N PRO A 83 10.76 -5.40 9.02
CA PRO A 83 11.34 -6.72 9.33
C PRO A 83 11.98 -6.81 10.72
N GLY A 84 12.61 -5.73 11.19
CA GLY A 84 13.24 -5.70 12.51
C GLY A 84 12.33 -5.21 13.63
N LEU A 85 11.13 -4.75 13.30
CA LEU A 85 10.19 -4.21 14.29
C LEU A 85 8.77 -4.39 13.78
N ARG A 86 8.15 -5.50 14.13
CA ARG A 86 6.76 -5.80 13.71
C ARG A 86 5.77 -5.06 14.61
N VAL A 87 4.73 -4.50 14.00
CA VAL A 87 3.68 -3.77 14.68
C VAL A 87 2.34 -4.45 14.41
N TYR A 88 1.63 -4.80 15.49
CA TYR A 88 0.33 -5.47 15.40
C TYR A 88 -0.74 -4.64 16.09
N ALA A 89 -1.99 -4.79 15.65
CA ALA A 89 -3.14 -4.14 16.26
C ALA A 89 -4.25 -5.15 16.47
N LYS A 90 -4.92 -5.05 17.61
CA LYS A 90 -6.10 -5.87 17.93
C LYS A 90 -7.32 -5.30 17.24
N SER A 91 -8.34 -6.15 17.02
CA SER A 91 -9.60 -5.73 16.39
C SER A 91 -10.31 -4.59 17.14
N THR A 92 -10.05 -4.48 18.44
CA THR A 92 -10.64 -3.42 19.28
C THR A 92 -9.85 -2.11 19.29
N GLU A 93 -8.62 -2.13 18.77
CA GLU A 93 -7.69 -1.00 18.83
C GLU A 93 -7.04 -0.74 17.48
N LEU A 94 -7.82 -0.80 16.42
CA LEU A 94 -7.32 -0.57 15.07
C LEU A 94 -6.92 0.90 14.88
N PRO A 95 -5.77 1.17 14.25
CA PRO A 95 -5.34 2.54 14.02
C PRO A 95 -6.24 3.24 13.02
N ARG A 96 -6.42 4.54 13.21
CA ARG A 96 -7.10 5.40 12.24
C ARG A 96 -6.11 6.43 11.73
N VAL A 97 -6.11 6.63 10.43
CA VAL A 97 -5.22 7.58 9.76
C VAL A 97 -5.99 8.84 9.47
N LEU A 98 -5.49 9.98 9.98
CA LEU A 98 -6.12 11.30 9.81
C LEU A 98 -7.62 11.29 10.15
N GLY A 99 -7.98 10.67 11.29
CA GLY A 99 -9.37 10.62 11.74
C GLY A 99 -10.32 9.85 10.84
N GLY A 100 -9.79 8.94 10.01
CA GLY A 100 -10.56 8.12 9.08
C GLY A 100 -10.54 8.63 7.65
N LEU A 101 -9.84 9.73 7.35
CA LEU A 101 -9.67 10.23 5.99
C LEU A 101 -8.70 9.37 5.18
N GLY A 102 -7.69 8.82 5.84
CA GLY A 102 -6.77 7.87 5.24
C GLY A 102 -7.12 6.44 5.62
N ILE A 103 -6.25 5.50 5.27
CA ILE A 103 -6.42 4.08 5.58
C ILE A 103 -5.17 3.51 6.23
N ALA A 104 -5.36 2.47 7.04
CA ALA A 104 -4.28 1.59 7.47
C ALA A 104 -4.44 0.29 6.69
N ILE A 105 -3.35 -0.26 6.17
CA ILE A 105 -3.35 -1.55 5.50
C ILE A 105 -2.85 -2.58 6.50
N LEU A 106 -3.68 -3.61 6.74
CA LEU A 106 -3.38 -4.67 7.70
C LEU A 106 -3.28 -6.02 7.01
N SER A 107 -2.33 -6.84 7.48
CA SER A 107 -2.23 -8.24 7.10
C SER A 107 -2.94 -9.05 8.18
N THR A 108 -4.05 -9.68 7.82
CA THR A 108 -4.91 -10.44 8.76
C THR A 108 -5.00 -11.90 8.33
N SER A 109 -5.64 -12.70 9.16
CA SER A 109 -5.95 -14.09 8.81
C SER A 109 -6.88 -14.20 7.61
N SER A 110 -7.61 -13.12 7.29
CA SER A 110 -8.51 -13.03 6.13
C SER A 110 -7.85 -12.33 4.93
N GLY A 111 -6.52 -12.18 4.93
CA GLY A 111 -5.77 -11.51 3.87
C GLY A 111 -5.49 -10.05 4.21
N LEU A 112 -5.08 -9.27 3.19
CA LEU A 112 -4.86 -7.84 3.36
C LEU A 112 -6.19 -7.11 3.39
N LEU A 113 -6.37 -6.28 4.42
CA LEU A 113 -7.58 -5.50 4.62
C LEU A 113 -7.23 -4.08 5.01
N THR A 114 -8.16 -3.14 4.78
CA THR A 114 -8.08 -1.81 5.35
C THR A 114 -8.54 -1.87 6.81
N ASP A 115 -8.25 -0.82 7.57
CA ASP A 115 -8.72 -0.72 8.96
C ASP A 115 -10.24 -0.83 9.06
N ARG A 116 -10.97 -0.23 8.12
CA ARG A 116 -12.44 -0.31 8.08
C ARG A 116 -12.93 -1.74 7.82
N GLN A 117 -12.33 -2.43 6.87
CA GLN A 117 -12.68 -3.81 6.55
C GLN A 117 -12.36 -4.75 7.71
N ALA A 118 -11.22 -4.53 8.37
CA ALA A 118 -10.81 -5.33 9.53
C ALA A 118 -11.77 -5.11 10.71
N ALA A 119 -12.17 -3.86 10.95
CA ALA A 119 -13.15 -3.54 12.00
C ALA A 119 -14.49 -4.21 11.72
N LYS A 120 -14.94 -4.18 10.48
CA LYS A 120 -16.20 -4.80 10.07
C LYS A 120 -16.17 -6.31 10.25
N LYS A 121 -15.03 -6.96 10.00
CA LYS A 121 -14.87 -8.42 10.19
C LYS A 121 -14.52 -8.79 11.62
N GLY A 122 -14.20 -7.81 12.47
CA GLY A 122 -13.81 -8.08 13.86
C GLY A 122 -12.45 -8.75 13.99
N VAL A 123 -11.50 -8.47 13.09
CA VAL A 123 -10.17 -9.06 13.09
C VAL A 123 -9.09 -8.00 13.24
N GLY A 124 -7.99 -8.38 13.87
CA GLY A 124 -6.78 -7.57 13.93
C GLY A 124 -5.67 -8.21 13.12
N GLY A 125 -4.52 -7.59 13.07
CA GLY A 125 -3.38 -8.13 12.35
C GLY A 125 -2.17 -7.24 12.39
N GLU A 126 -1.22 -7.52 11.51
CA GLU A 126 0.00 -6.74 11.36
C GLU A 126 -0.32 -5.47 10.59
N VAL A 127 0.09 -4.32 11.13
CA VAL A 127 -0.10 -3.03 10.49
C VAL A 127 1.03 -2.81 9.49
N ILE A 128 0.72 -2.94 8.20
CA ILE A 128 1.72 -2.86 7.13
C ILE A 128 2.12 -1.40 6.87
N ALA A 129 1.14 -0.53 6.65
CA ALA A 129 1.37 0.85 6.25
C ALA A 129 0.17 1.74 6.54
N TYR A 130 0.43 3.04 6.58
CA TYR A 130 -0.61 4.07 6.58
C TYR A 130 -0.57 4.78 5.23
N VAL A 131 -1.75 5.10 4.69
CA VAL A 131 -1.90 5.79 3.40
C VAL A 131 -2.95 6.88 3.55
N TRP A 132 -2.65 8.04 2.99
CA TRP A 132 -3.62 9.16 3.01
C TRP A 132 -3.47 10.09 1.81
#